data_bc2ad99934a61e391f02546427a284d1
#
_entry.id   bc2ad99934a61e391f02546427a284d1
#
_cell.length_a   1.000
_cell.length_b   1.000
_cell.length_c   1.000
_cell.angle_alpha   90.00
_cell.angle_beta   90.00
_cell.angle_gamma   90.00
#
_symmetry.space_group_name_H-M   'P 1'
#
loop_
_entity.id
_entity.type
_entity.pdbx_description
1 polymer ?
#
loop_
_entity_poly.entity_id
_entity_poly.type
_entity_poly.pdbx_seq_one_letter_code
_entity_poly.pdbx_strand_id
1 'polypeptide(L)'
;MSARNSFQQQKAKTYGRKLFTTFLFFVIALYVFGPANPFGSETPTARPQPPELIADLEPWLKGSEAQFQNLRPGVEKAIVWAKPTPQKTKWAVVYIHGFSATRLETAPLAEFVARALGANLFYTRLTGHGLDGEALGTATAQDWMADTVEAIKIGKVLGDKVLVISCSTGSTLSTWFGTTAESSIVDAMVFVSPNFGLKNKFSELINWPWGQSIAKVIAGDKIEYQSSDPREAVAWTQSYPTRALFPMMALVKKVRNSDLSRFQTPVFVLYSAQDQTVEPFSIKEAYARMGSKIKAIETVDYSRSEGQHVLAGDIRDPQAVGPISQSILKWIKTIDQ
;
A
#
# COMPACT_ATOMS: atom_id res chain seq x y z
N MET A 1 58.13 -2.11 43.97
CA MET A 1 57.64 -2.52 42.63
C MET A 1 56.11 -2.56 42.51
N SER A 2 55.31 -2.81 43.53
CA SER A 2 53.85 -2.95 43.53
C SER A 2 53.06 -1.66 43.14
N ALA A 3 53.41 -0.49 43.71
CA ALA A 3 52.68 0.77 43.51
C ALA A 3 52.75 1.33 42.07
N ARG A 4 53.86 1.10 41.35
CA ARG A 4 54.06 1.53 39.97
C ARG A 4 53.22 0.74 38.99
N ASN A 5 52.96 -0.55 39.25
CA ASN A 5 52.11 -1.40 38.42
C ASN A 5 50.64 -1.07 38.62
N SER A 6 50.17 -0.74 39.83
CA SER A 6 48.79 -0.35 40.07
C SER A 6 48.44 1.00 39.42
N PHE A 7 49.36 1.96 39.42
CA PHE A 7 49.20 3.27 38.77
C PHE A 7 49.16 3.15 37.25
N GLN A 8 49.96 2.29 36.65
CA GLN A 8 49.94 1.99 35.21
C GLN A 8 48.63 1.30 34.80
N GLN A 9 48.14 0.34 35.59
CA GLN A 9 46.87 -0.33 35.35
C GLN A 9 45.67 0.63 35.48
N GLN A 10 45.71 1.56 36.43
CA GLN A 10 44.65 2.54 36.62
C GLN A 10 44.61 3.56 35.45
N LYS A 11 45.77 4.00 34.95
CA LYS A 11 45.87 4.84 33.76
C LYS A 11 45.35 4.11 32.51
N ALA A 12 45.71 2.84 32.30
CA ALA A 12 45.25 2.05 31.17
C ALA A 12 43.73 1.86 31.20
N LYS A 13 43.12 1.59 32.36
CA LYS A 13 41.66 1.51 32.55
C LYS A 13 40.96 2.85 32.24
N THR A 14 41.54 3.95 32.69
CA THR A 14 41.00 5.30 32.44
C THR A 14 41.08 5.67 30.95
N TYR A 15 42.19 5.33 30.28
CA TYR A 15 42.35 5.54 28.83
C TYR A 15 41.37 4.68 28.00
N GLY A 16 41.25 3.39 28.35
CA GLY A 16 40.27 2.49 27.70
C GLY A 16 38.86 2.98 27.86
N ARG A 17 38.48 3.48 29.05
CA ARG A 17 37.15 4.04 29.30
C ARG A 17 36.91 5.34 28.50
N LYS A 18 37.86 6.23 28.38
CA LYS A 18 37.75 7.43 27.55
C LYS A 18 37.62 7.08 26.08
N LEU A 19 38.46 6.16 25.58
CA LEU A 19 38.39 5.70 24.18
C LEU A 19 37.01 5.09 23.85
N PHE A 20 36.49 4.25 24.74
CA PHE A 20 35.14 3.65 24.60
C PHE A 20 34.06 4.72 24.62
N THR A 21 34.12 5.71 25.51
CA THR A 21 33.13 6.79 25.58
C THR A 21 33.17 7.66 24.32
N THR A 22 34.37 7.98 23.82
CA THR A 22 34.56 8.75 22.57
C THR A 22 34.04 7.97 21.36
N PHE A 23 34.34 6.67 21.29
CA PHE A 23 33.80 5.77 20.25
C PHE A 23 32.27 5.69 20.30
N LEU A 24 31.69 5.51 21.48
CA LEU A 24 30.25 5.46 21.67
C LEU A 24 29.59 6.78 21.27
N PHE A 25 30.20 7.92 21.65
CA PHE A 25 29.70 9.23 21.23
C PHE A 25 29.76 9.41 19.71
N PHE A 26 30.84 8.96 19.07
CA PHE A 26 30.99 9.01 17.61
C PHE A 26 29.96 8.12 16.90
N VAL A 27 29.70 6.93 17.41
CA VAL A 27 28.65 6.01 16.87
C VAL A 27 27.26 6.62 17.03
N ILE A 28 26.98 7.22 18.19
CA ILE A 28 25.70 7.92 18.43
C ILE A 28 25.56 9.13 17.49
N ALA A 29 26.64 9.91 17.32
CA ALA A 29 26.63 11.04 16.39
C ALA A 29 26.41 10.59 14.94
N LEU A 30 27.12 9.56 14.48
CA LEU A 30 26.89 8.96 13.16
C LEU A 30 25.44 8.49 13.00
N TYR A 31 24.86 7.86 14.02
CA TYR A 31 23.48 7.42 14.00
C TYR A 31 22.51 8.61 13.91
N VAL A 32 22.68 9.62 14.78
CA VAL A 32 21.77 10.78 14.86
C VAL A 32 21.84 11.67 13.61
N PHE A 33 23.01 11.83 13.01
CA PHE A 33 23.24 12.67 11.83
C PHE A 33 23.23 11.89 10.51
N GLY A 34 22.92 10.59 10.54
CA GLY A 34 22.81 9.77 9.34
C GLY A 34 21.60 10.15 8.47
N PRO A 35 21.70 9.97 7.13
CA PRO A 35 20.57 10.18 6.24
C PRO A 35 19.45 9.20 6.57
N ALA A 36 18.27 9.72 6.91
CA ALA A 36 17.06 8.93 7.13
C ALA A 36 16.32 8.71 5.80
N ASN A 37 15.32 7.82 5.81
CA ASN A 37 14.37 7.65 4.71
C ASN A 37 13.21 8.65 4.89
N PRO A 38 13.24 9.84 4.25
CA PRO A 38 12.22 10.84 4.45
C PRO A 38 10.93 10.44 3.72
N PHE A 39 9.79 10.76 4.32
CA PHE A 39 8.50 10.64 3.61
C PHE A 39 8.39 11.71 2.50
N GLY A 40 9.07 12.84 2.64
CA GLY A 40 8.96 13.98 1.75
C GLY A 40 7.78 14.88 2.11
N SER A 41 7.06 15.35 1.10
CA SER A 41 5.88 16.21 1.27
C SER A 41 4.64 15.41 1.67
N GLU A 42 3.74 16.02 2.43
CA GLU A 42 2.38 15.49 2.66
C GLU A 42 1.43 15.83 1.50
N THR A 43 1.87 16.66 0.57
CA THR A 43 1.10 17.05 -0.61
C THR A 43 1.34 16.04 -1.75
N PRO A 44 0.28 15.47 -2.33
CA PRO A 44 0.39 14.65 -3.53
C PRO A 44 1.05 15.40 -4.69
N THR A 45 1.68 14.66 -5.59
CA THR A 45 2.19 15.22 -6.85
C THR A 45 1.03 15.89 -7.62
N ALA A 46 1.26 17.11 -8.10
CA ALA A 46 0.25 17.80 -8.90
C ALA A 46 -0.03 17.06 -10.21
N ARG A 47 -1.31 16.87 -10.53
CA ARG A 47 -1.76 16.16 -11.73
C ARG A 47 -2.96 16.85 -12.36
N PRO A 48 -3.18 16.66 -13.68
CA PRO A 48 -4.42 17.04 -14.33
C PRO A 48 -5.62 16.41 -13.61
N GLN A 49 -6.69 17.17 -13.43
CA GLN A 49 -7.90 16.65 -12.83
C GLN A 49 -8.66 15.77 -13.84
N PRO A 50 -9.28 14.66 -13.39
CA PRO A 50 -10.14 13.88 -14.27
C PRO A 50 -11.34 14.70 -14.73
N PRO A 51 -11.87 14.41 -15.94
CA PRO A 51 -13.08 15.06 -16.45
C PRO A 51 -14.29 14.89 -15.51
N GLU A 52 -15.11 15.92 -15.42
CA GLU A 52 -16.37 15.87 -14.67
C GLU A 52 -17.48 15.15 -15.45
N LEU A 53 -17.39 15.15 -16.79
CA LEU A 53 -18.35 14.48 -17.65
C LEU A 53 -17.98 13.00 -17.84
N ILE A 54 -18.93 12.13 -17.56
CA ILE A 54 -18.72 10.68 -17.65
C ILE A 54 -18.30 10.22 -19.04
N ALA A 55 -18.81 10.88 -20.08
CA ALA A 55 -18.49 10.57 -21.49
C ALA A 55 -17.03 10.83 -21.86
N ASP A 56 -16.36 11.73 -21.14
CA ASP A 56 -14.97 12.13 -21.42
C ASP A 56 -13.95 11.27 -20.69
N LEU A 57 -14.38 10.43 -19.73
CA LEU A 57 -13.47 9.63 -18.90
C LEU A 57 -12.67 8.60 -19.71
N GLU A 58 -13.32 7.80 -20.57
CA GLU A 58 -12.59 6.78 -21.35
C GLU A 58 -11.58 7.38 -22.33
N PRO A 59 -11.91 8.43 -23.14
CA PRO A 59 -10.92 9.09 -23.97
C PRO A 59 -9.75 9.67 -23.17
N TRP A 60 -10.05 10.26 -22.01
CA TRP A 60 -9.04 10.84 -21.14
C TRP A 60 -8.10 9.76 -20.55
N LEU A 61 -8.65 8.65 -20.05
CA LEU A 61 -7.87 7.51 -19.55
C LEU A 61 -7.01 6.90 -20.65
N LYS A 62 -7.58 6.67 -21.83
CA LYS A 62 -6.85 6.14 -22.98
C LYS A 62 -5.68 7.06 -23.36
N GLY A 63 -5.89 8.37 -23.37
CA GLY A 63 -4.84 9.35 -23.62
C GLY A 63 -3.74 9.33 -22.54
N SER A 64 -4.12 9.21 -21.27
CA SER A 64 -3.18 9.16 -20.15
C SER A 64 -2.33 7.87 -20.13
N GLU A 65 -2.89 6.72 -20.53
CA GLU A 65 -2.18 5.45 -20.58
C GLU A 65 -1.35 5.27 -21.86
N ALA A 66 -1.76 5.87 -22.99
CA ALA A 66 -1.06 5.76 -24.26
C ALA A 66 0.38 6.33 -24.26
N GLN A 67 0.72 7.18 -23.27
CA GLN A 67 2.08 7.69 -23.13
C GLN A 67 3.10 6.62 -22.64
N PHE A 68 2.64 5.48 -22.13
CA PHE A 68 3.49 4.41 -21.61
C PHE A 68 3.69 3.31 -22.66
N GLN A 69 4.86 3.28 -23.30
CA GLN A 69 5.16 2.32 -24.39
C GLN A 69 5.32 0.87 -23.89
N ASN A 70 5.79 0.68 -22.66
CA ASN A 70 6.11 -0.64 -22.09
C ASN A 70 5.08 -1.09 -21.04
N LEU A 71 3.86 -0.59 -21.12
CA LEU A 71 2.79 -1.02 -20.24
C LEU A 71 2.40 -2.46 -20.57
N ARG A 72 2.38 -3.33 -19.55
CA ARG A 72 1.95 -4.72 -19.70
C ARG A 72 0.46 -4.75 -20.11
N PRO A 73 0.08 -5.59 -21.10
CA PRO A 73 -1.31 -5.69 -21.54
C PRO A 73 -2.25 -6.11 -20.39
N GLY A 74 -3.40 -5.48 -20.29
CA GLY A 74 -4.46 -5.84 -19.34
C GLY A 74 -4.29 -5.26 -17.93
N VAL A 75 -3.29 -4.40 -17.71
CA VAL A 75 -3.05 -3.76 -16.40
C VAL A 75 -3.25 -2.23 -16.42
N GLU A 76 -3.72 -1.72 -17.53
CA GLU A 76 -4.04 -0.30 -17.71
C GLU A 76 -5.12 0.17 -16.73
N LYS A 77 -5.19 1.48 -16.47
CA LYS A 77 -6.38 2.08 -15.86
C LYS A 77 -7.60 1.76 -16.72
N ALA A 78 -8.67 1.29 -16.10
CA ALA A 78 -9.85 0.84 -16.86
C ALA A 78 -11.15 1.10 -16.11
N ILE A 79 -12.21 1.39 -16.87
CA ILE A 79 -13.58 1.41 -16.38
C ILE A 79 -14.27 0.13 -16.85
N VAL A 80 -14.90 -0.57 -15.92
CA VAL A 80 -15.84 -1.65 -16.22
C VAL A 80 -17.24 -1.11 -15.99
N TRP A 81 -17.97 -0.91 -17.08
CA TRP A 81 -19.30 -0.33 -17.03
C TRP A 81 -20.33 -1.36 -16.55
N ALA A 82 -21.22 -0.94 -15.65
CA ALA A 82 -22.35 -1.76 -15.20
C ALA A 82 -23.37 -1.98 -16.32
N LYS A 83 -23.42 -1.08 -17.29
CA LYS A 83 -24.34 -1.10 -18.45
C LYS A 83 -23.59 -0.77 -19.73
N PRO A 84 -24.07 -1.24 -20.90
CA PRO A 84 -23.42 -0.94 -22.20
C PRO A 84 -23.26 0.55 -22.51
N THR A 85 -24.23 1.36 -22.07
CA THR A 85 -24.14 2.83 -22.22
C THR A 85 -23.55 3.42 -20.94
N PRO A 86 -22.44 4.19 -21.03
CA PRO A 86 -21.85 4.88 -19.90
C PRO A 86 -22.86 5.79 -19.20
N GLN A 87 -23.13 5.52 -17.94
CA GLN A 87 -24.00 6.31 -17.09
C GLN A 87 -23.62 6.16 -15.63
N LYS A 88 -23.95 7.15 -14.83
CA LYS A 88 -23.70 7.13 -13.39
C LYS A 88 -24.55 6.04 -12.72
N THR A 89 -23.99 5.37 -11.73
CA THR A 89 -24.66 4.33 -10.95
C THR A 89 -24.83 4.75 -9.49
N LYS A 90 -25.70 4.07 -8.72
CA LYS A 90 -25.85 4.35 -7.28
C LYS A 90 -24.52 4.23 -6.54
N TRP A 91 -23.77 3.15 -6.78
CA TRP A 91 -22.42 2.92 -6.28
C TRP A 91 -21.43 2.94 -7.44
N ALA A 92 -20.24 3.51 -7.22
CA ALA A 92 -19.06 3.21 -7.99
C ALA A 92 -18.08 2.45 -7.11
N VAL A 93 -17.47 1.40 -7.64
CA VAL A 93 -16.37 0.68 -7.01
C VAL A 93 -15.05 1.22 -7.56
N VAL A 94 -14.11 1.53 -6.69
CA VAL A 94 -12.74 1.92 -7.05
C VAL A 94 -11.79 0.90 -6.47
N TYR A 95 -10.93 0.31 -7.30
CA TYR A 95 -9.94 -0.66 -6.84
C TYR A 95 -8.53 -0.05 -6.83
N ILE A 96 -7.84 -0.15 -5.68
CA ILE A 96 -6.47 0.34 -5.51
C ILE A 96 -5.58 -0.85 -5.10
N HIS A 97 -4.67 -1.22 -6.01
CA HIS A 97 -3.81 -2.39 -5.84
C HIS A 97 -2.62 -2.17 -4.88
N GLY A 98 -1.94 -3.26 -4.52
CA GLY A 98 -0.78 -3.27 -3.65
C GLY A 98 0.55 -2.89 -4.33
N PHE A 99 1.63 -2.86 -3.55
CA PHE A 99 2.99 -2.60 -4.03
C PHE A 99 3.47 -3.70 -4.99
N SER A 100 4.15 -3.32 -6.04
CA SER A 100 4.62 -4.12 -7.17
C SER A 100 3.51 -4.80 -8.00
N ALA A 101 2.26 -4.78 -7.54
CA ALA A 101 1.10 -5.44 -8.13
C ALA A 101 0.41 -4.59 -9.21
N THR A 102 -0.70 -5.10 -9.70
CA THR A 102 -1.65 -4.43 -10.58
C THR A 102 -3.08 -4.84 -10.19
N ARG A 103 -4.09 -4.34 -10.91
CA ARG A 103 -5.50 -4.74 -10.69
C ARG A 103 -5.74 -6.25 -10.75
N LEU A 104 -4.82 -7.00 -11.36
CA LEU A 104 -4.94 -8.45 -11.52
C LEU A 104 -4.62 -9.23 -10.24
N GLU A 105 -4.05 -8.59 -9.21
CA GLU A 105 -3.64 -9.29 -7.99
C GLU A 105 -4.80 -9.99 -7.27
N THR A 106 -6.01 -9.37 -7.27
CA THR A 106 -7.21 -9.93 -6.65
C THR A 106 -8.35 -10.14 -7.64
N ALA A 107 -8.14 -9.87 -8.95
CA ALA A 107 -9.18 -10.04 -9.95
C ALA A 107 -9.70 -11.50 -9.94
N PRO A 108 -11.05 -11.72 -10.02
CA PRO A 108 -12.11 -10.75 -10.29
C PRO A 108 -12.91 -10.30 -9.03
N LEU A 109 -12.27 -10.15 -7.85
CA LEU A 109 -12.96 -9.81 -6.61
C LEU A 109 -13.79 -8.50 -6.72
N ALA A 110 -13.15 -7.44 -7.23
CA ALA A 110 -13.82 -6.14 -7.38
C ALA A 110 -14.96 -6.19 -8.41
N GLU A 111 -14.80 -6.96 -9.49
CA GLU A 111 -15.87 -7.18 -10.50
C GLU A 111 -17.07 -7.90 -9.91
N PHE A 112 -16.84 -8.92 -9.06
CA PHE A 112 -17.95 -9.63 -8.40
C PHE A 112 -18.76 -8.69 -7.50
N VAL A 113 -18.07 -7.86 -6.72
CA VAL A 113 -18.73 -6.87 -5.85
C VAL A 113 -19.46 -5.82 -6.70
N ALA A 114 -18.80 -5.24 -7.71
CA ALA A 114 -19.38 -4.22 -8.56
C ALA A 114 -20.62 -4.73 -9.30
N ARG A 115 -20.55 -5.95 -9.87
CA ARG A 115 -21.68 -6.59 -10.56
C ARG A 115 -22.87 -6.79 -9.63
N ALA A 116 -22.62 -7.27 -8.40
CA ALA A 116 -23.69 -7.50 -7.42
C ALA A 116 -24.36 -6.21 -6.96
N LEU A 117 -23.63 -5.09 -6.95
CA LEU A 117 -24.14 -3.76 -6.62
C LEU A 117 -24.77 -3.03 -7.83
N GLY A 118 -24.64 -3.57 -9.05
CA GLY A 118 -24.98 -2.85 -10.28
C GLY A 118 -24.15 -1.59 -10.46
N ALA A 119 -22.90 -1.60 -10.01
CA ALA A 119 -21.99 -0.48 -9.93
C ALA A 119 -21.01 -0.43 -11.10
N ASN A 120 -20.66 0.77 -11.56
CA ASN A 120 -19.46 0.97 -12.37
C ASN A 120 -18.24 0.66 -11.52
N LEU A 121 -17.19 0.11 -12.14
CA LEU A 121 -15.92 -0.19 -11.47
C LEU A 121 -14.78 0.56 -12.16
N PHE A 122 -13.96 1.23 -11.39
CA PHE A 122 -12.71 1.81 -11.85
C PHE A 122 -11.51 1.08 -11.26
N TYR A 123 -10.63 0.65 -12.13
CA TYR A 123 -9.32 0.12 -11.79
C TYR A 123 -8.26 1.18 -11.97
N THR A 124 -7.62 1.59 -10.87
CA THR A 124 -6.45 2.47 -10.96
C THR A 124 -5.19 1.67 -11.30
N ARG A 125 -4.17 2.39 -11.73
CA ARG A 125 -2.79 1.92 -11.85
C ARG A 125 -1.88 2.94 -11.17
N LEU A 126 -1.23 2.51 -10.10
CA LEU A 126 -0.30 3.36 -9.38
C LEU A 126 0.95 3.62 -10.22
N THR A 127 1.49 4.82 -10.15
CA THR A 127 2.70 5.24 -10.87
C THR A 127 3.82 4.23 -10.69
N GLY A 128 4.49 3.91 -11.80
CA GLY A 128 5.57 2.92 -11.86
C GLY A 128 5.12 1.47 -11.90
N HIS A 129 3.85 1.17 -11.59
CA HIS A 129 3.31 -0.18 -11.63
C HIS A 129 2.80 -0.53 -13.04
N GLY A 130 2.76 -1.84 -13.34
CA GLY A 130 2.36 -2.30 -14.67
C GLY A 130 3.44 -2.12 -15.75
N LEU A 131 4.55 -1.51 -15.41
CA LEU A 131 5.74 -1.27 -16.23
C LEU A 131 6.91 -2.15 -15.76
N ASP A 132 8.13 -1.80 -16.15
CA ASP A 132 9.35 -2.47 -15.68
C ASP A 132 9.73 -2.08 -14.23
N GLY A 133 10.78 -2.71 -13.72
CA GLY A 133 11.26 -2.45 -12.36
C GLY A 133 11.89 -1.07 -12.17
N GLU A 134 12.48 -0.50 -13.21
CA GLU A 134 13.08 0.84 -13.15
C GLU A 134 11.99 1.91 -12.97
N ALA A 135 10.87 1.78 -13.69
CA ALA A 135 9.71 2.65 -13.51
C ALA A 135 9.17 2.57 -12.07
N LEU A 136 9.08 1.37 -11.49
CA LEU A 136 8.70 1.19 -10.09
C LEU A 136 9.72 1.84 -9.14
N GLY A 137 11.01 1.76 -9.46
CA GLY A 137 12.11 2.33 -8.68
C GLY A 137 12.20 3.85 -8.71
N THR A 138 11.52 4.52 -9.62
CA THR A 138 11.48 5.99 -9.73
C THR A 138 10.21 6.61 -9.14
N ALA A 139 9.17 5.81 -8.88
CA ALA A 139 7.92 6.27 -8.31
C ALA A 139 8.09 6.72 -6.85
N THR A 140 7.36 7.75 -6.48
CA THR A 140 7.36 8.30 -5.11
C THR A 140 6.04 8.00 -4.38
N ALA A 141 6.04 8.12 -3.06
CA ALA A 141 4.81 8.02 -2.28
C ALA A 141 3.79 9.11 -2.68
N GLN A 142 4.27 10.31 -3.03
CA GLN A 142 3.46 11.44 -3.48
C GLN A 142 2.77 11.15 -4.81
N ASP A 143 3.42 10.41 -5.71
CA ASP A 143 2.81 9.96 -6.97
C ASP A 143 1.66 8.98 -6.70
N TRP A 144 1.87 8.01 -5.81
CA TRP A 144 0.81 7.06 -5.43
C TRP A 144 -0.34 7.72 -4.67
N MET A 145 -0.04 8.73 -3.85
CA MET A 145 -1.07 9.57 -3.22
C MET A 145 -1.90 10.30 -4.27
N ALA A 146 -1.25 10.87 -5.30
CA ALA A 146 -1.94 11.55 -6.42
C ALA A 146 -2.80 10.57 -7.23
N ASP A 147 -2.29 9.36 -7.53
CA ASP A 147 -3.07 8.31 -8.21
C ASP A 147 -4.31 7.91 -7.40
N THR A 148 -4.18 7.86 -6.06
CA THR A 148 -5.29 7.55 -5.16
C THR A 148 -6.37 8.63 -5.19
N VAL A 149 -5.97 9.91 -5.13
CA VAL A 149 -6.89 11.05 -5.25
C VAL A 149 -7.60 11.04 -6.60
N GLU A 150 -6.86 10.83 -7.69
CA GLU A 150 -7.41 10.71 -9.04
C GLU A 150 -8.45 9.59 -9.11
N ALA A 151 -8.10 8.39 -8.60
CA ALA A 151 -8.99 7.24 -8.63
C ALA A 151 -10.31 7.49 -7.88
N ILE A 152 -10.24 8.11 -6.71
CA ILE A 152 -11.43 8.41 -5.90
C ILE A 152 -12.29 9.48 -6.59
N LYS A 153 -11.67 10.52 -7.20
CA LYS A 153 -12.41 11.52 -7.98
C LYS A 153 -13.11 10.92 -9.19
N ILE A 154 -12.47 9.99 -9.91
CA ILE A 154 -13.10 9.23 -10.99
C ILE A 154 -14.28 8.42 -10.44
N GLY A 155 -14.12 7.75 -9.30
CA GLY A 155 -15.21 7.04 -8.62
C GLY A 155 -16.42 7.96 -8.38
N LYS A 156 -16.19 9.22 -7.98
CA LYS A 156 -17.29 10.18 -7.76
C LYS A 156 -18.01 10.62 -9.04
N VAL A 157 -17.31 10.62 -10.16
CA VAL A 157 -17.93 10.82 -11.48
C VAL A 157 -18.76 9.61 -11.89
N LEU A 158 -18.28 8.39 -11.58
CA LEU A 158 -18.91 7.13 -11.98
C LEU A 158 -20.11 6.71 -11.12
N GLY A 159 -20.23 7.20 -9.88
CA GLY A 159 -21.29 6.83 -8.94
C GLY A 159 -21.71 7.95 -8.01
N ASP A 160 -22.92 7.85 -7.44
CA ASP A 160 -23.39 8.76 -6.40
C ASP A 160 -22.67 8.51 -5.08
N LYS A 161 -22.43 7.23 -4.77
CA LYS A 161 -21.65 6.72 -3.65
C LYS A 161 -20.35 6.06 -4.15
N VAL A 162 -19.27 6.19 -3.40
CA VAL A 162 -17.97 5.62 -3.73
C VAL A 162 -17.59 4.55 -2.70
N LEU A 163 -17.39 3.32 -3.17
CA LEU A 163 -16.81 2.21 -2.45
C LEU A 163 -15.36 2.00 -2.91
N VAL A 164 -14.39 2.20 -2.02
CA VAL A 164 -12.99 1.88 -2.31
C VAL A 164 -12.69 0.46 -1.81
N ILE A 165 -12.26 -0.42 -2.70
CA ILE A 165 -11.67 -1.72 -2.35
C ILE A 165 -10.16 -1.61 -2.60
N SER A 166 -9.37 -1.97 -1.63
CA SER A 166 -7.92 -1.84 -1.76
C SER A 166 -7.16 -3.00 -1.10
N CYS A 167 -5.99 -3.32 -1.64
CA CYS A 167 -5.14 -4.40 -1.16
C CYS A 167 -3.79 -3.86 -0.68
N SER A 168 -3.29 -4.40 0.44
CA SER A 168 -1.91 -4.18 0.92
C SER A 168 -1.54 -2.68 1.01
N THR A 169 -0.55 -2.21 0.28
CA THR A 169 -0.13 -0.80 0.21
C THR A 169 -1.23 0.10 -0.35
N GLY A 170 -2.10 -0.41 -1.23
CA GLY A 170 -3.30 0.31 -1.65
C GLY A 170 -4.20 0.69 -0.47
N SER A 171 -4.32 -0.20 0.53
CA SER A 171 -5.07 0.10 1.77
C SER A 171 -4.35 1.12 2.66
N THR A 172 -3.01 1.16 2.63
CA THR A 172 -2.23 2.22 3.30
C THR A 172 -2.55 3.59 2.69
N LEU A 173 -2.59 3.66 1.35
CA LEU A 173 -2.97 4.87 0.60
C LEU A 173 -4.41 5.29 0.87
N SER A 174 -5.34 4.33 0.86
CA SER A 174 -6.76 4.57 1.21
C SER A 174 -6.91 5.06 2.64
N THR A 175 -6.12 4.52 3.58
CA THR A 175 -6.10 4.99 4.97
C THR A 175 -5.57 6.41 5.06
N TRP A 176 -4.47 6.74 4.38
CA TRP A 176 -3.98 8.11 4.29
C TRP A 176 -5.09 9.05 3.78
N PHE A 177 -5.73 8.72 2.66
CA PHE A 177 -6.82 9.53 2.11
C PHE A 177 -7.97 9.71 3.10
N GLY A 178 -8.35 8.65 3.80
CA GLY A 178 -9.40 8.66 4.82
C GLY A 178 -9.12 9.57 6.03
N THR A 179 -7.87 10.02 6.21
CA THR A 179 -7.50 11.02 7.25
C THR A 179 -7.45 12.45 6.72
N THR A 180 -7.64 12.68 5.42
CA THR A 180 -7.66 14.01 4.80
C THR A 180 -9.01 14.71 4.93
N ALA A 181 -9.05 16.00 4.66
CA ALA A 181 -10.29 16.78 4.65
C ALA A 181 -11.24 16.36 3.50
N GLU A 182 -10.70 15.79 2.41
CA GLU A 182 -11.47 15.35 1.24
C GLU A 182 -12.10 13.95 1.42
N SER A 183 -11.83 13.27 2.55
CA SER A 183 -12.28 11.89 2.79
C SER A 183 -13.80 11.69 2.73
N SER A 184 -14.58 12.75 2.95
CA SER A 184 -16.06 12.72 2.92
C SER A 184 -16.66 12.33 1.56
N ILE A 185 -15.87 12.35 0.47
CA ILE A 185 -16.34 11.90 -0.85
C ILE A 185 -16.38 10.37 -1.00
N VAL A 186 -15.79 9.63 -0.03
CA VAL A 186 -15.81 8.17 0.01
C VAL A 186 -16.84 7.70 1.03
N ASP A 187 -17.80 6.90 0.59
CA ASP A 187 -18.90 6.40 1.42
C ASP A 187 -18.55 5.12 2.18
N ALA A 188 -17.64 4.31 1.64
CA ALA A 188 -17.17 3.07 2.27
C ALA A 188 -15.79 2.65 1.78
N MET A 189 -15.02 1.97 2.65
CA MET A 189 -13.73 1.38 2.31
C MET A 189 -13.67 -0.08 2.73
N VAL A 190 -13.10 -0.92 1.86
CA VAL A 190 -12.78 -2.33 2.14
C VAL A 190 -11.28 -2.53 1.98
N PHE A 191 -10.63 -3.01 3.01
CA PHE A 191 -9.21 -3.29 3.04
C PHE A 191 -8.95 -4.79 3.05
N VAL A 192 -8.16 -5.27 2.09
CA VAL A 192 -7.70 -6.65 2.02
C VAL A 192 -6.22 -6.67 2.40
N SER A 193 -5.88 -7.35 3.48
CA SER A 193 -4.51 -7.46 4.01
C SER A 193 -3.75 -6.13 4.05
N PRO A 194 -4.29 -5.08 4.71
CA PRO A 194 -3.70 -3.75 4.66
C PRO A 194 -2.27 -3.72 5.20
N ASN A 195 -1.37 -3.02 4.52
CA ASN A 195 0.02 -2.89 4.92
C ASN A 195 0.20 -1.74 5.91
N PHE A 196 0.15 -2.03 7.21
CA PHE A 196 0.53 -1.12 8.29
C PHE A 196 1.88 -1.48 8.92
N GLY A 197 2.59 -2.45 8.35
CA GLY A 197 3.91 -2.91 8.74
C GLY A 197 4.19 -4.28 8.15
N LEU A 198 5.43 -4.51 7.69
CA LEU A 198 5.82 -5.79 7.13
C LEU A 198 6.05 -6.83 8.23
N LYS A 199 5.81 -8.10 7.91
CA LYS A 199 6.08 -9.24 8.79
C LYS A 199 7.55 -9.34 9.17
N ASN A 200 8.44 -9.09 8.19
CA ASN A 200 9.86 -9.01 8.45
C ASN A 200 10.18 -7.68 9.16
N LYS A 201 10.43 -7.74 10.46
CA LYS A 201 10.74 -6.57 11.29
C LYS A 201 12.04 -5.85 10.89
N PHE A 202 12.98 -6.53 10.24
CA PHE A 202 14.19 -5.89 9.71
C PHE A 202 13.91 -4.90 8.59
N SER A 203 12.75 -4.98 7.94
CA SER A 203 12.33 -3.98 6.96
C SER A 203 12.21 -2.57 7.55
N GLU A 204 11.92 -2.45 8.86
CA GLU A 204 11.87 -1.15 9.54
C GLU A 204 13.21 -0.43 9.56
N LEU A 205 14.32 -1.14 9.42
CA LEU A 205 15.65 -0.54 9.32
C LEU A 205 15.78 0.40 8.13
N ILE A 206 14.98 0.20 7.07
CA ILE A 206 14.93 1.12 5.92
C ILE A 206 14.57 2.55 6.35
N ASN A 207 13.75 2.69 7.37
CA ASN A 207 13.29 3.98 7.91
C ASN A 207 14.26 4.60 8.93
N TRP A 208 15.36 3.93 9.27
CA TRP A 208 16.35 4.41 10.21
C TRP A 208 17.43 5.25 9.51
N PRO A 209 18.21 6.04 10.25
CA PRO A 209 19.42 6.64 9.70
C PRO A 209 20.30 5.56 9.05
N TRP A 210 20.82 5.86 7.86
CA TRP A 210 21.57 4.93 7.00
C TRP A 210 20.76 3.73 6.47
N GLY A 211 19.46 3.68 6.74
CA GLY A 211 18.60 2.53 6.42
C GLY A 211 18.60 2.17 4.93
N GLN A 212 18.66 3.15 4.05
CA GLN A 212 18.74 2.90 2.60
C GLN A 212 20.07 2.21 2.22
N SER A 213 21.19 2.64 2.81
CA SER A 213 22.50 2.01 2.59
C SER A 213 22.55 0.60 3.18
N ILE A 214 21.97 0.42 4.39
CA ILE A 214 21.85 -0.89 5.04
C ILE A 214 20.98 -1.84 4.19
N ALA A 215 19.87 -1.38 3.67
CA ALA A 215 18.98 -2.18 2.81
C ALA A 215 19.73 -2.67 1.55
N LYS A 216 20.54 -1.81 0.90
CA LYS A 216 21.33 -2.22 -0.26
C LYS A 216 22.41 -3.25 0.11
N VAL A 217 23.02 -3.15 1.27
CA VAL A 217 24.03 -4.12 1.73
C VAL A 217 23.37 -5.48 2.03
N ILE A 218 22.17 -5.50 2.62
CA ILE A 218 21.50 -6.74 3.02
C ILE A 218 20.78 -7.40 1.85
N ALA A 219 20.04 -6.62 1.05
CA ALA A 219 19.17 -7.14 -0.01
C ALA A 219 19.80 -7.00 -1.42
N GLY A 220 20.96 -6.34 -1.53
CA GLY A 220 21.57 -6.01 -2.81
C GLY A 220 20.91 -4.80 -3.49
N ASP A 221 21.33 -4.51 -4.71
CA ASP A 221 20.77 -3.39 -5.48
C ASP A 221 19.39 -3.67 -6.06
N LYS A 222 18.98 -4.94 -6.12
CA LYS A 222 17.79 -5.41 -6.79
C LYS A 222 17.07 -6.50 -6.00
N ILE A 223 15.75 -6.41 -5.96
CA ILE A 223 14.87 -7.44 -5.44
C ILE A 223 14.34 -8.24 -6.62
N GLU A 224 14.42 -9.56 -6.53
CA GLU A 224 13.92 -10.48 -7.54
C GLU A 224 13.17 -11.62 -6.86
N TYR A 225 12.05 -11.99 -7.44
CA TYR A 225 11.39 -13.24 -7.11
C TYR A 225 10.89 -13.91 -8.38
N GLN A 226 10.86 -15.22 -8.37
CA GLN A 226 10.36 -16.02 -9.48
C GLN A 226 9.08 -16.72 -9.07
N SER A 227 8.13 -16.76 -9.97
CA SER A 227 6.93 -17.55 -9.82
C SER A 227 6.88 -18.61 -10.92
N SER A 228 6.31 -19.75 -10.58
CA SER A 228 6.00 -20.82 -11.55
C SER A 228 4.76 -20.50 -12.39
N ASP A 229 3.91 -19.56 -11.95
CA ASP A 229 2.72 -19.15 -12.70
C ASP A 229 3.04 -17.92 -13.59
N PRO A 230 3.01 -18.07 -14.93
CA PRO A 230 3.32 -16.95 -15.83
C PRO A 230 2.35 -15.76 -15.69
N ARG A 231 1.14 -15.96 -15.17
CA ARG A 231 0.18 -14.90 -14.92
C ARG A 231 0.68 -13.91 -13.85
N GLU A 232 1.51 -14.39 -12.92
CA GLU A 232 2.14 -13.53 -11.92
C GLU A 232 3.09 -12.51 -12.52
N ALA A 233 3.81 -12.86 -13.60
CA ALA A 233 4.69 -11.92 -14.28
C ALA A 233 3.92 -10.75 -14.93
N VAL A 234 2.65 -10.96 -15.28
CA VAL A 234 1.77 -9.89 -15.75
C VAL A 234 1.22 -9.07 -14.59
N ALA A 235 0.80 -9.76 -13.52
CA ALA A 235 0.13 -9.13 -12.38
C ALA A 235 1.10 -8.37 -11.46
N TRP A 236 2.35 -8.83 -11.32
CA TRP A 236 3.37 -8.22 -10.45
C TRP A 236 4.65 -7.86 -11.19
N THR A 237 5.31 -6.79 -10.78
CA THR A 237 6.69 -6.48 -11.17
C THR A 237 7.63 -7.35 -10.35
N GLN A 238 8.14 -8.42 -10.96
CA GLN A 238 8.91 -9.47 -10.27
C GLN A 238 10.38 -9.08 -10.00
N SER A 239 10.87 -8.04 -10.65
CA SER A 239 12.25 -7.60 -10.53
C SER A 239 12.30 -6.08 -10.53
N TYR A 240 12.83 -5.48 -9.46
CA TYR A 240 12.90 -4.04 -9.30
C TYR A 240 14.08 -3.63 -8.39
N PRO A 241 14.62 -2.41 -8.53
CA PRO A 241 15.70 -1.95 -7.68
C PRO A 241 15.25 -1.81 -6.22
N THR A 242 16.13 -2.13 -5.28
CA THR A 242 15.86 -2.07 -3.83
C THR A 242 15.33 -0.69 -3.40
N ARG A 243 15.69 0.40 -4.12
CA ARG A 243 15.18 1.75 -3.83
C ARG A 243 13.66 1.89 -3.98
N ALA A 244 12.99 1.00 -4.73
CA ALA A 244 11.54 1.00 -4.85
C ALA A 244 10.82 0.77 -3.50
N LEU A 245 11.48 0.11 -2.55
CA LEU A 245 10.94 -0.12 -1.20
C LEU A 245 10.91 1.15 -0.34
N PHE A 246 11.75 2.14 -0.64
CA PHE A 246 11.93 3.29 0.25
C PHE A 246 10.68 4.16 0.36
N PRO A 247 10.04 4.59 -0.74
CA PRO A 247 8.80 5.35 -0.66
C PRO A 247 7.65 4.56 -0.02
N MET A 248 7.56 3.25 -0.27
CA MET A 248 6.55 2.39 0.34
C MET A 248 6.73 2.31 1.85
N MET A 249 7.96 2.07 2.34
CA MET A 249 8.24 1.99 3.78
C MET A 249 8.05 3.34 4.49
N ALA A 250 8.41 4.45 3.83
CA ALA A 250 8.17 5.79 4.36
C ALA A 250 6.67 6.10 4.47
N LEU A 251 5.87 5.71 3.46
CA LEU A 251 4.40 5.85 3.47
C LEU A 251 3.78 5.03 4.60
N VAL A 252 4.14 3.75 4.73
CA VAL A 252 3.65 2.86 5.79
C VAL A 252 3.95 3.43 7.17
N LYS A 253 5.19 3.88 7.41
CA LYS A 253 5.59 4.53 8.68
C LYS A 253 4.78 5.81 8.93
N LYS A 254 4.60 6.66 7.90
CA LYS A 254 3.82 7.90 8.00
C LYS A 254 2.38 7.64 8.41
N VAL A 255 1.69 6.73 7.72
CA VAL A 255 0.29 6.40 7.97
C VAL A 255 0.12 5.71 9.32
N ARG A 256 0.96 4.73 9.65
CA ARG A 256 0.93 4.06 10.95
C ARG A 256 1.08 5.02 12.12
N ASN A 257 1.90 6.06 11.98
CA ASN A 257 2.16 7.05 13.03
C ASN A 257 1.22 8.27 12.98
N SER A 258 0.31 8.34 12.02
CA SER A 258 -0.66 9.42 11.92
C SER A 258 -1.79 9.29 12.96
N ASP A 259 -2.54 10.36 13.13
CA ASP A 259 -3.76 10.37 13.95
C ASP A 259 -4.90 9.70 13.19
N LEU A 260 -5.02 8.38 13.36
CA LEU A 260 -6.07 7.57 12.74
C LEU A 260 -7.46 7.82 13.32
N SER A 261 -7.59 8.57 14.44
CA SER A 261 -8.91 8.98 14.93
C SER A 261 -9.65 9.90 13.95
N ARG A 262 -8.91 10.54 13.03
CA ARG A 262 -9.46 11.33 11.93
C ARG A 262 -10.10 10.51 10.81
N PHE A 263 -9.78 9.21 10.73
CA PHE A 263 -10.37 8.31 9.75
C PHE A 263 -11.81 7.98 10.16
N GLN A 264 -12.79 8.63 9.54
CA GLN A 264 -14.21 8.51 9.88
C GLN A 264 -15.04 7.70 8.88
N THR A 265 -14.48 7.39 7.70
CA THR A 265 -15.17 6.62 6.65
C THR A 265 -15.52 5.22 7.16
N PRO A 266 -16.75 4.70 6.90
CA PRO A 266 -17.08 3.31 7.15
C PRO A 266 -16.04 2.37 6.56
N VAL A 267 -15.55 1.39 7.36
CA VAL A 267 -14.45 0.51 6.93
C VAL A 267 -14.66 -0.95 7.31
N PHE A 268 -14.38 -1.83 6.36
CA PHE A 268 -14.33 -3.27 6.57
C PHE A 268 -12.92 -3.80 6.26
N VAL A 269 -12.31 -4.47 7.22
CA VAL A 269 -10.95 -5.01 7.10
C VAL A 269 -11.02 -6.53 7.02
N LEU A 270 -10.41 -7.09 5.98
CA LEU A 270 -10.23 -8.51 5.75
C LEU A 270 -8.73 -8.84 5.83
N TYR A 271 -8.35 -9.81 6.65
CA TYR A 271 -6.94 -10.19 6.80
C TYR A 271 -6.79 -11.65 7.21
N SER A 272 -5.63 -12.25 6.96
CA SER A 272 -5.27 -13.56 7.54
C SER A 272 -4.37 -13.39 8.76
N ALA A 273 -4.64 -14.15 9.81
CA ALA A 273 -3.75 -14.22 10.96
C ALA A 273 -2.41 -14.91 10.63
N GLN A 274 -2.34 -15.60 9.50
CA GLN A 274 -1.15 -16.32 9.00
C GLN A 274 -0.42 -15.54 7.89
N ASP A 275 -0.76 -14.28 7.64
CA ASP A 275 -0.12 -13.45 6.62
C ASP A 275 1.41 -13.42 6.82
N GLN A 276 2.16 -13.76 5.76
CA GLN A 276 3.62 -13.83 5.78
C GLN A 276 4.29 -12.58 5.21
N THR A 277 3.51 -11.64 4.65
CA THR A 277 4.00 -10.40 4.06
C THR A 277 3.83 -9.21 5.00
N VAL A 278 2.62 -9.03 5.54
CA VAL A 278 2.31 -7.95 6.50
C VAL A 278 2.09 -8.50 7.90
N GLU A 279 2.30 -7.67 8.91
CA GLU A 279 2.16 -8.06 10.31
C GLU A 279 0.70 -7.93 10.76
N PRO A 280 -0.01 -9.04 11.08
CA PRO A 280 -1.41 -9.00 11.48
C PRO A 280 -1.67 -8.18 12.76
N PHE A 281 -0.68 -8.10 13.65
CA PHE A 281 -0.78 -7.27 14.84
C PHE A 281 -0.89 -5.78 14.47
N SER A 282 -0.09 -5.31 13.49
CA SER A 282 -0.14 -3.92 13.02
C SER A 282 -1.49 -3.58 12.34
N ILE A 283 -2.13 -4.56 11.69
CA ILE A 283 -3.48 -4.40 11.13
C ILE A 283 -4.49 -4.14 12.26
N LYS A 284 -4.50 -4.97 13.29
CA LYS A 284 -5.41 -4.84 14.44
C LYS A 284 -5.18 -3.55 15.21
N GLU A 285 -3.94 -3.16 15.39
CA GLU A 285 -3.57 -1.91 16.06
C GLU A 285 -4.09 -0.69 15.28
N ALA A 286 -3.83 -0.62 13.97
CA ALA A 286 -4.33 0.46 13.12
C ALA A 286 -5.87 0.51 13.12
N TYR A 287 -6.53 -0.65 12.94
CA TYR A 287 -7.99 -0.76 12.99
C TYR A 287 -8.57 -0.23 14.32
N ALA A 288 -7.97 -0.61 15.45
CA ALA A 288 -8.42 -0.14 16.76
C ALA A 288 -8.39 1.40 16.89
N ARG A 289 -7.38 2.04 16.28
CA ARG A 289 -7.17 3.50 16.31
C ARG A 289 -8.03 4.28 15.32
N MET A 290 -8.61 3.64 14.29
CA MET A 290 -9.51 4.30 13.34
C MET A 290 -10.75 4.84 14.04
N GLY A 291 -11.08 6.13 13.82
CA GLY A 291 -12.18 6.84 14.44
C GLY A 291 -13.56 6.54 13.86
N SER A 292 -13.64 5.75 12.77
CA SER A 292 -14.90 5.37 12.15
C SER A 292 -15.85 4.71 13.17
N LYS A 293 -17.10 5.16 13.19
CA LYS A 293 -18.16 4.57 14.03
C LYS A 293 -18.72 3.27 13.42
N ILE A 294 -18.57 3.11 12.10
CA ILE A 294 -19.02 1.93 11.35
C ILE A 294 -17.79 1.20 10.85
N LYS A 295 -17.28 0.28 11.67
CA LYS A 295 -16.10 -0.50 11.29
C LYS A 295 -16.26 -1.97 11.67
N ALA A 296 -15.80 -2.85 10.79
CA ALA A 296 -15.79 -4.29 10.98
C ALA A 296 -14.43 -4.86 10.59
N ILE A 297 -14.05 -5.97 11.20
CA ILE A 297 -12.84 -6.71 10.87
C ILE A 297 -13.16 -8.20 10.85
N GLU A 298 -12.71 -8.90 9.82
CA GLU A 298 -12.89 -10.34 9.63
C GLU A 298 -11.55 -11.03 9.41
N THR A 299 -11.34 -12.14 10.10
CA THR A 299 -10.19 -13.01 9.85
C THR A 299 -10.57 -14.02 8.78
N VAL A 300 -9.86 -13.99 7.66
CA VAL A 300 -10.01 -14.94 6.55
C VAL A 300 -9.09 -16.12 6.80
N ASP A 301 -9.63 -17.24 7.23
CA ASP A 301 -8.91 -18.48 7.53
C ASP A 301 -9.12 -19.59 6.50
N TYR A 302 -10.01 -19.35 5.54
CA TYR A 302 -10.38 -20.29 4.49
C TYR A 302 -9.62 -20.07 3.16
N SER A 303 -8.88 -18.98 3.00
CA SER A 303 -8.03 -18.77 1.82
C SER A 303 -6.88 -19.76 1.79
N ARG A 304 -6.61 -20.30 0.60
CA ARG A 304 -5.50 -21.22 0.32
C ARG A 304 -4.35 -20.54 -0.39
N SER A 305 -4.38 -19.20 -0.48
CA SER A 305 -3.32 -18.46 -1.17
C SER A 305 -1.98 -18.67 -0.46
N GLU A 306 -0.95 -18.85 -1.26
CA GLU A 306 0.42 -18.95 -0.75
C GLU A 306 0.81 -17.66 -0.02
N GLY A 307 1.43 -17.80 1.16
CA GLY A 307 1.82 -16.67 2.00
C GLY A 307 0.66 -15.93 2.67
N GLN A 308 -0.61 -16.30 2.39
CA GLN A 308 -1.82 -15.78 3.07
C GLN A 308 -1.94 -14.24 3.05
N HIS A 309 -1.39 -13.58 2.01
CA HIS A 309 -1.41 -12.13 1.87
C HIS A 309 -2.45 -11.65 0.85
N VAL A 310 -2.36 -12.09 -0.41
CA VAL A 310 -3.38 -11.84 -1.43
C VAL A 310 -4.45 -12.91 -1.28
N LEU A 311 -5.52 -12.60 -0.53
CA LEU A 311 -6.45 -13.59 -0.01
C LEU A 311 -7.39 -14.20 -1.05
N ALA A 312 -7.55 -13.58 -2.21
CA ALA A 312 -8.43 -14.01 -3.29
C ALA A 312 -7.88 -13.59 -4.66
N GLY A 313 -8.45 -14.17 -5.71
CA GLY A 313 -8.14 -13.85 -7.09
C GLY A 313 -7.81 -15.07 -7.92
N ASP A 314 -8.01 -14.99 -9.23
CA ASP A 314 -7.83 -16.13 -10.17
C ASP A 314 -6.40 -16.69 -10.17
N ILE A 315 -5.41 -15.88 -9.76
CA ILE A 315 -4.01 -16.28 -9.69
C ILE A 315 -3.70 -16.93 -8.35
N ARG A 316 -4.18 -16.37 -7.24
CA ARG A 316 -3.79 -16.78 -5.88
C ARG A 316 -4.77 -17.77 -5.26
N ASP A 317 -6.05 -17.44 -5.23
CA ASP A 317 -7.09 -18.33 -4.72
C ASP A 317 -8.45 -18.01 -5.34
N PRO A 318 -8.82 -18.67 -6.46
CA PRO A 318 -10.12 -18.47 -7.09
C PRO A 318 -11.30 -18.85 -6.20
N GLN A 319 -11.11 -19.81 -5.28
CA GLN A 319 -12.19 -20.30 -4.42
C GLN A 319 -12.58 -19.30 -3.33
N ALA A 320 -11.66 -18.46 -2.91
CA ALA A 320 -11.91 -17.44 -1.89
C ALA A 320 -12.63 -16.18 -2.44
N VAL A 321 -12.66 -15.99 -3.77
CA VAL A 321 -13.32 -14.81 -4.41
C VAL A 321 -14.79 -14.73 -4.01
N GLY A 322 -15.54 -15.82 -4.13
CA GLY A 322 -16.97 -15.87 -3.79
C GLY A 322 -17.24 -15.53 -2.32
N PRO A 323 -16.68 -16.28 -1.36
CA PRO A 323 -16.84 -16.01 0.07
C PRO A 323 -16.47 -14.59 0.49
N ILE A 324 -15.31 -14.08 0.06
CA ILE A 324 -14.87 -12.70 0.37
C ILE A 324 -15.83 -11.67 -0.23
N SER A 325 -16.27 -11.85 -1.48
CA SER A 325 -17.26 -10.97 -2.11
C SER A 325 -18.58 -10.95 -1.31
N GLN A 326 -19.03 -12.10 -0.82
CA GLN A 326 -20.25 -12.19 0.00
C GLN A 326 -20.11 -11.48 1.34
N SER A 327 -18.95 -11.61 2.02
CA SER A 327 -18.67 -10.86 3.25
C SER A 327 -18.71 -9.36 3.01
N ILE A 328 -18.09 -8.88 1.93
CA ILE A 328 -18.12 -7.46 1.54
C ILE A 328 -19.55 -7.00 1.30
N LEU A 329 -20.32 -7.73 0.46
CA LEU A 329 -21.69 -7.36 0.13
C LEU A 329 -22.63 -7.39 1.34
N LYS A 330 -22.45 -8.35 2.24
CA LYS A 330 -23.19 -8.41 3.50
C LYS A 330 -22.91 -7.16 4.35
N TRP A 331 -21.66 -6.75 4.46
CA TRP A 331 -21.29 -5.56 5.21
C TRP A 331 -21.83 -4.28 4.55
N ILE A 332 -21.72 -4.14 3.22
CA ILE A 332 -22.25 -2.97 2.49
C ILE A 332 -23.76 -2.81 2.74
N LYS A 333 -24.53 -3.89 2.82
CA LYS A 333 -25.97 -3.83 3.15
C LYS A 333 -26.25 -3.23 4.52
N THR A 334 -25.33 -3.29 5.46
CA THR A 334 -25.50 -2.70 6.80
C THR A 334 -25.31 -1.19 6.82
N ILE A 335 -24.65 -0.62 5.81
CA ILE A 335 -24.39 0.82 5.70
C ILE A 335 -25.20 1.52 4.61
N ASP A 336 -25.94 0.75 3.80
CA ASP A 336 -26.76 1.28 2.69
C ASP A 336 -28.25 1.43 3.11
N GLN A 337 -28.54 1.16 4.39
CA GLN A 337 -29.82 1.41 5.02
C GLN A 337 -29.87 2.88 5.44
#